data_7b5e01cb000798e57e46a326dbbe1bf5
#
_entry.id   7b5e01cb000798e57e46a326dbbe1bf5
#
_cell.length_a   1.000
_cell.length_b   1.000
_cell.length_c   1.000
_cell.angle_alpha   90.00
_cell.angle_beta   90.00
_cell.angle_gamma   90.00
#
_symmetry.space_group_name_H-M   'P 1'
#
loop_
_entity.id
_entity.type
_entity.pdbx_description
1 polymer ?
#
loop_
_entity_poly.entity_id
_entity_poly.type
_entity_poly.pdbx_seq_one_letter_code
_entity_poly.pdbx_strand_id
1 'polypeptide(L)'
;MNNELLEKYYNECLEMINMIKNPTLKDCCKKIYNDYKDKLINKPATPGSHHFYKGGLLYHIYSVTKNAIAICNLYPNLDVDKDLIIFGSLVHDIGKCKDFNNFYDIENFNPINGNSMDLLGHSYEGTHIVENYLKKYNIDEQFKNQVIHMIGSHMNEYSEWGALVLPKMLEVIIINYADSMDAYFEPAHEIIKNAKKGEKYTVGNAPRDYYKSLNPYYENINQ
;
A
#
# COMPACT_ATOMS: atom_id res chain seq x y z
N MET A 1 -7.56 -8.26 12.67
CA MET A 1 -7.33 -6.98 13.37
C MET A 1 -8.61 -6.58 14.07
N ASN A 2 -8.59 -6.05 15.31
CA ASN A 2 -9.79 -5.59 16.01
C ASN A 2 -10.20 -4.18 15.51
N ASN A 3 -11.47 -3.79 15.80
CA ASN A 3 -12.01 -2.52 15.30
C ASN A 3 -11.30 -1.28 15.87
N GLU A 4 -10.82 -1.34 17.12
CA GLU A 4 -10.09 -0.24 17.75
C GLU A 4 -8.77 0.05 17.02
N LEU A 5 -8.04 -1.00 16.64
CA LEU A 5 -6.78 -0.88 15.90
C LEU A 5 -7.02 -0.39 14.47
N LEU A 6 -8.12 -0.82 13.83
CA LEU A 6 -8.52 -0.32 12.50
C LEU A 6 -8.83 1.17 12.53
N GLU A 7 -9.60 1.64 13.52
CA GLU A 7 -9.88 3.07 13.68
C GLU A 7 -8.59 3.86 13.99
N LYS A 8 -7.68 3.32 14.78
CA LYS A 8 -6.38 3.94 15.02
C LYS A 8 -5.62 4.16 13.72
N TYR A 9 -5.41 3.12 12.89
CA TYR A 9 -4.68 3.27 11.64
C TYR A 9 -5.38 4.18 10.63
N TYR A 10 -6.70 4.16 10.60
CA TYR A 10 -7.46 5.08 9.77
C TYR A 10 -7.22 6.53 10.18
N ASN A 11 -7.25 6.82 11.49
CA ASN A 11 -6.98 8.16 12.00
C ASN A 11 -5.52 8.59 11.76
N GLU A 12 -4.54 7.69 11.89
CA GLU A 12 -3.15 7.99 11.54
C GLU A 12 -2.99 8.30 10.03
N CYS A 13 -3.73 7.61 9.15
CA CYS A 13 -3.79 8.00 7.74
C CYS A 13 -4.38 9.41 7.54
N LEU A 14 -5.43 9.78 8.28
CA LEU A 14 -5.99 11.13 8.23
C LEU A 14 -4.99 12.19 8.73
N GLU A 15 -4.18 11.87 9.72
CA GLU A 15 -3.08 12.74 10.17
C GLU A 15 -2.04 12.92 9.07
N MET A 16 -1.64 11.86 8.38
CA MET A 16 -0.73 11.96 7.23
C MET A 16 -1.34 12.76 6.06
N ILE A 17 -2.65 12.64 5.79
CA ILE A 17 -3.34 13.50 4.84
C ILE A 17 -3.23 14.98 5.25
N ASN A 18 -3.31 15.29 6.55
CA ASN A 18 -3.17 16.65 7.04
C ASN A 18 -1.77 17.23 6.86
N MET A 19 -0.73 16.40 6.70
CA MET A 19 0.64 16.85 6.39
C MET A 19 0.77 17.42 4.96
N ILE A 20 -0.10 17.01 4.02
CA ILE A 20 -0.12 17.54 2.65
C ILE A 20 -0.40 19.03 2.68
N LYS A 21 0.46 19.85 2.07
CA LYS A 21 0.33 21.31 2.01
C LYS A 21 -0.53 21.75 0.83
N ASN A 22 -0.43 21.06 -0.31
CA ASN A 22 -1.25 21.33 -1.50
C ASN A 22 -2.72 21.11 -1.17
N PRO A 23 -3.56 22.18 -1.20
CA PRO A 23 -4.95 22.10 -0.73
C PRO A 23 -5.82 21.19 -1.61
N THR A 24 -5.53 21.11 -2.91
CA THR A 24 -6.26 20.27 -3.86
C THR A 24 -5.99 18.80 -3.58
N LEU A 25 -4.72 18.39 -3.45
CA LEU A 25 -4.36 17.01 -3.12
C LEU A 25 -4.91 16.61 -1.75
N LYS A 26 -4.79 17.48 -0.75
CA LYS A 26 -5.34 17.25 0.59
C LYS A 26 -6.84 17.00 0.57
N ASP A 27 -7.61 17.87 -0.07
CA ASP A 27 -9.07 17.77 -0.12
C ASP A 27 -9.50 16.55 -0.95
N CYS A 28 -8.82 16.29 -2.07
CA CYS A 28 -9.03 15.10 -2.90
C CYS A 28 -8.82 13.81 -2.08
N CYS A 29 -7.69 13.71 -1.36
CA CYS A 29 -7.37 12.55 -0.54
C CYS A 29 -8.40 12.34 0.58
N LYS A 30 -8.81 13.42 1.28
CA LYS A 30 -9.86 13.35 2.31
C LYS A 30 -11.18 12.81 1.76
N LYS A 31 -11.60 13.27 0.59
CA LYS A 31 -12.83 12.78 -0.04
C LYS A 31 -12.73 11.31 -0.42
N ILE A 32 -11.61 10.88 -0.99
CA ILE A 32 -11.37 9.47 -1.30
C ILE A 32 -11.44 8.63 -0.01
N TYR A 33 -10.77 9.04 1.05
CA TYR A 33 -10.76 8.31 2.31
C TYR A 33 -12.15 8.22 2.95
N ASN A 34 -12.93 9.30 2.92
CA ASN A 34 -14.30 9.30 3.42
C ASN A 34 -15.20 8.35 2.63
N ASP A 35 -15.14 8.42 1.30
CA ASP A 35 -16.03 7.63 0.42
C ASP A 35 -15.65 6.14 0.40
N TYR A 36 -14.38 5.81 0.64
CA TYR A 36 -13.86 4.46 0.64
C TYR A 36 -13.57 3.88 2.04
N LYS A 37 -13.90 4.60 3.14
CA LYS A 37 -13.60 4.18 4.51
C LYS A 37 -13.99 2.73 4.77
N ASP A 38 -15.24 2.36 4.50
CA ASP A 38 -15.75 1.01 4.76
C ASP A 38 -14.95 -0.06 4.01
N LYS A 39 -14.54 0.23 2.79
CA LYS A 39 -13.74 -0.70 1.98
C LYS A 39 -12.31 -0.82 2.50
N LEU A 40 -11.67 0.31 2.81
CA LEU A 40 -10.31 0.32 3.36
C LEU A 40 -10.20 -0.49 4.65
N ILE A 41 -11.15 -0.34 5.58
CA ILE A 41 -11.11 -1.02 6.87
C ILE A 41 -11.54 -2.51 6.82
N ASN A 42 -12.16 -2.95 5.72
CA ASN A 42 -12.68 -4.32 5.61
C ASN A 42 -11.91 -5.20 4.62
N LYS A 43 -11.05 -4.63 3.75
CA LYS A 43 -10.37 -5.40 2.71
C LYS A 43 -8.97 -5.86 3.10
N PRO A 44 -8.49 -7.02 2.57
CA PRO A 44 -7.11 -7.42 2.67
C PRO A 44 -6.25 -6.61 1.69
N ALA A 45 -4.93 -6.63 1.88
CA ALA A 45 -4.00 -6.03 0.91
C ALA A 45 -3.82 -6.90 -0.33
N THR A 46 -3.57 -8.19 -0.14
CA THR A 46 -3.32 -9.12 -1.26
C THR A 46 -3.81 -10.52 -0.90
N PRO A 47 -4.63 -11.16 -1.75
CA PRO A 47 -5.08 -12.53 -1.52
C PRO A 47 -3.90 -13.51 -1.44
N GLY A 48 -3.86 -14.29 -0.35
CA GLY A 48 -2.86 -15.34 -0.16
C GLY A 48 -1.41 -14.89 0.03
N SER A 49 -1.17 -13.59 0.21
CA SER A 49 0.15 -12.99 0.43
C SER A 49 0.16 -12.07 1.65
N HIS A 50 0.90 -10.95 1.60
CA HIS A 50 1.02 -10.02 2.72
C HIS A 50 -0.33 -9.40 3.11
N HIS A 51 -0.49 -9.19 4.43
CA HIS A 51 -1.68 -8.57 5.02
C HIS A 51 -3.02 -9.17 4.56
N PHE A 52 -3.06 -10.50 4.42
CA PHE A 52 -4.28 -11.23 4.03
C PHE A 52 -5.23 -11.41 5.21
N TYR A 53 -5.77 -10.29 5.70
CA TYR A 53 -6.76 -10.24 6.79
C TYR A 53 -7.63 -9.00 6.68
N LYS A 54 -8.74 -8.96 7.42
CA LYS A 54 -9.63 -7.81 7.49
C LYS A 54 -8.86 -6.54 7.90
N GLY A 55 -8.91 -5.50 7.06
CA GLY A 55 -8.19 -4.24 7.26
C GLY A 55 -6.72 -4.28 6.87
N GLY A 56 -6.28 -5.37 6.24
CA GLY A 56 -4.91 -5.50 5.75
C GLY A 56 -4.55 -4.44 4.73
N LEU A 57 -5.50 -4.07 3.85
CA LEU A 57 -5.31 -2.98 2.88
C LEU A 57 -5.03 -1.64 3.57
N LEU A 58 -5.81 -1.29 4.59
CA LEU A 58 -5.58 -0.06 5.35
C LEU A 58 -4.22 -0.06 6.04
N TYR A 59 -3.86 -1.18 6.68
CA TYR A 59 -2.57 -1.30 7.37
C TYR A 59 -1.40 -1.23 6.40
N HIS A 60 -1.49 -1.88 5.25
CA HIS A 60 -0.50 -1.80 4.17
C HIS A 60 -0.29 -0.35 3.72
N ILE A 61 -1.35 0.35 3.34
CA ILE A 61 -1.27 1.75 2.92
C ILE A 61 -0.66 2.64 4.01
N TYR A 62 -1.07 2.44 5.27
CA TYR A 62 -0.49 3.13 6.42
C TYR A 62 1.02 2.89 6.53
N SER A 63 1.45 1.62 6.48
CA SER A 63 2.86 1.23 6.59
C SER A 63 3.69 1.77 5.43
N VAL A 64 3.21 1.62 4.19
CA VAL A 64 3.86 2.16 2.98
C VAL A 64 4.04 3.67 3.08
N THR A 65 3.02 4.39 3.52
CA THR A 65 3.12 5.86 3.66
C THR A 65 4.16 6.26 4.70
N LYS A 66 4.21 5.56 5.84
CA LYS A 66 5.25 5.80 6.86
C LYS A 66 6.65 5.50 6.34
N ASN A 67 6.81 4.39 5.62
CA ASN A 67 8.08 4.03 5.01
C ASN A 67 8.54 5.08 4.00
N ALA A 68 7.65 5.57 3.12
CA ALA A 68 7.95 6.60 2.15
C ALA A 68 8.39 7.92 2.82
N ILE A 69 7.70 8.34 3.88
CA ILE A 69 8.08 9.50 4.69
C ILE A 69 9.45 9.28 5.35
N ALA A 70 9.71 8.09 5.88
CA ALA A 70 11.00 7.76 6.51
C ALA A 70 12.14 7.79 5.48
N ILE A 71 11.95 7.27 4.27
CA ILE A 71 12.92 7.35 3.17
C ILE A 71 13.24 8.81 2.85
N CYS A 72 12.23 9.68 2.73
CA CYS A 72 12.45 11.12 2.49
C CYS A 72 13.26 11.80 3.61
N ASN A 73 13.10 11.35 4.85
CA ASN A 73 13.84 11.88 5.98
C ASN A 73 15.29 11.36 6.04
N LEU A 74 15.53 10.12 5.59
CA LEU A 74 16.89 9.55 5.47
C LEU A 74 17.71 10.24 4.35
N TYR A 75 17.04 10.75 3.33
CA TYR A 75 17.66 11.39 2.19
C TYR A 75 17.19 12.86 2.05
N PRO A 76 17.53 13.76 2.99
CA PRO A 76 16.97 15.12 3.04
C PRO A 76 17.34 16.02 1.84
N ASN A 77 18.36 15.62 1.07
CA ASN A 77 18.83 16.36 -0.11
C ASN A 77 18.19 15.90 -1.42
N LEU A 78 17.26 14.92 -1.39
CA LEU A 78 16.51 14.56 -2.59
C LEU A 78 15.58 15.71 -2.98
N ASP A 79 15.63 16.08 -4.25
CA ASP A 79 14.69 17.04 -4.83
C ASP A 79 13.40 16.31 -5.22
N VAL A 80 12.47 16.27 -4.29
CA VAL A 80 11.19 15.55 -4.40
C VAL A 80 10.04 16.36 -3.84
N ASP A 81 8.87 16.22 -4.46
CA ASP A 81 7.62 16.75 -3.95
C ASP A 81 7.05 15.82 -2.86
N LYS A 82 7.19 16.24 -1.59
CA LYS A 82 6.71 15.46 -0.44
C LYS A 82 5.17 15.34 -0.40
N ASP A 83 4.45 16.31 -0.93
CA ASP A 83 2.99 16.25 -1.02
C ASP A 83 2.54 15.15 -2.00
N LEU A 84 3.24 15.03 -3.14
CA LEU A 84 3.03 13.95 -4.10
C LEU A 84 3.36 12.59 -3.49
N ILE A 85 4.47 12.46 -2.75
CA ILE A 85 4.85 11.20 -2.11
C ILE A 85 3.79 10.77 -1.09
N ILE A 86 3.36 11.68 -0.20
CA ILE A 86 2.34 11.37 0.81
C ILE A 86 1.02 11.02 0.14
N PHE A 87 0.55 11.85 -0.79
CA PHE A 87 -0.68 11.59 -1.53
C PHE A 87 -0.61 10.27 -2.28
N GLY A 88 0.43 10.06 -3.08
CA GLY A 88 0.61 8.85 -3.88
C GLY A 88 0.66 7.59 -3.02
N SER A 89 1.41 7.60 -1.92
CA SER A 89 1.46 6.46 -0.98
C SER A 89 0.10 6.15 -0.36
N LEU A 90 -0.68 7.18 0.00
CA LEU A 90 -2.02 7.01 0.59
C LEU A 90 -3.06 6.44 -0.37
N VAL A 91 -2.86 6.59 -1.68
CA VAL A 91 -3.84 6.15 -2.70
C VAL A 91 -3.30 5.17 -3.72
N HIS A 92 -2.02 4.72 -3.63
CA HIS A 92 -1.42 3.84 -4.63
C HIS A 92 -2.25 2.59 -4.88
N ASP A 93 -2.79 2.02 -3.84
CA ASP A 93 -3.56 0.78 -3.81
C ASP A 93 -5.07 0.96 -3.70
N ILE A 94 -5.59 2.18 -3.86
CA ILE A 94 -7.04 2.46 -3.75
C ILE A 94 -7.88 1.65 -4.74
N GLY A 95 -7.30 1.24 -5.87
CA GLY A 95 -7.94 0.38 -6.85
C GLY A 95 -8.39 -0.95 -6.28
N LYS A 96 -7.67 -1.51 -5.33
CA LYS A 96 -8.03 -2.74 -4.61
C LYS A 96 -9.39 -2.62 -3.89
N CYS A 97 -9.87 -1.41 -3.64
CA CYS A 97 -11.22 -1.18 -3.13
C CYS A 97 -12.33 -1.58 -4.11
N LYS A 98 -12.04 -1.75 -5.39
CA LYS A 98 -12.99 -2.21 -6.41
C LYS A 98 -13.11 -3.74 -6.47
N ASP A 99 -12.08 -4.45 -6.09
CA ASP A 99 -11.87 -5.83 -6.49
C ASP A 99 -12.52 -6.88 -5.60
N PHE A 100 -12.64 -6.65 -4.32
CA PHE A 100 -13.15 -7.70 -3.43
C PHE A 100 -14.59 -7.40 -3.04
N ASN A 101 -15.54 -8.12 -3.64
CA ASN A 101 -16.91 -8.15 -3.15
C ASN A 101 -16.92 -8.94 -1.83
N ASN A 102 -17.22 -8.25 -0.71
CA ASN A 102 -17.58 -8.83 0.59
C ASN A 102 -16.53 -9.71 1.28
N PHE A 103 -15.46 -9.10 1.77
CA PHE A 103 -14.50 -9.75 2.67
C PHE A 103 -15.02 -9.83 4.14
N TYR A 104 -16.29 -10.11 4.33
CA TYR A 104 -16.84 -10.28 5.68
C TYR A 104 -16.65 -11.71 6.23
N ASP A 105 -16.27 -12.64 5.37
CA ASP A 105 -16.08 -14.05 5.70
C ASP A 105 -14.76 -14.54 5.15
N ILE A 106 -13.73 -14.57 6.01
CA ILE A 106 -12.38 -15.04 5.65
C ILE A 106 -12.40 -16.54 5.33
N GLU A 107 -13.27 -17.31 5.96
CA GLU A 107 -13.36 -18.76 5.78
C GLU A 107 -13.99 -19.14 4.42
N ASN A 108 -14.86 -18.28 3.89
CA ASN A 108 -15.53 -18.46 2.60
C ASN A 108 -15.06 -17.46 1.53
N PHE A 109 -13.90 -16.83 1.74
CA PHE A 109 -13.34 -15.88 0.77
C PHE A 109 -13.06 -16.59 -0.56
N ASN A 110 -13.85 -16.22 -1.57
CA ASN A 110 -13.60 -16.65 -2.95
C ASN A 110 -13.05 -15.46 -3.76
N PRO A 111 -11.74 -15.43 -4.04
CA PRO A 111 -11.11 -14.35 -4.80
C PRO A 111 -11.62 -14.21 -6.24
N ILE A 112 -12.35 -15.23 -6.76
CA ILE A 112 -12.82 -15.29 -8.15
C ILE A 112 -13.96 -14.31 -8.44
N ASN A 113 -14.53 -13.63 -7.44
CA ASN A 113 -15.74 -12.80 -7.62
C ASN A 113 -15.48 -11.35 -8.03
N GLY A 114 -14.25 -10.95 -8.29
CA GLY A 114 -13.89 -9.60 -8.73
C GLY A 114 -13.18 -9.61 -10.07
N ASN A 115 -13.91 -9.75 -11.17
CA ASN A 115 -13.33 -9.77 -12.51
C ASN A 115 -12.58 -8.48 -12.90
N SER A 116 -12.79 -7.40 -12.16
CA SER A 116 -12.11 -6.12 -12.42
C SER A 116 -10.60 -6.21 -12.18
N MET A 117 -10.18 -6.90 -11.10
CA MET A 117 -8.75 -7.11 -10.83
C MET A 117 -8.10 -8.02 -11.87
N ASP A 118 -8.79 -9.11 -12.23
CA ASP A 118 -8.29 -10.07 -13.21
C ASP A 118 -8.19 -9.48 -14.63
N LEU A 119 -9.12 -8.60 -14.99
CA LEU A 119 -9.20 -8.03 -16.34
C LEU A 119 -8.48 -6.69 -16.50
N LEU A 120 -8.47 -5.85 -15.46
CA LEU A 120 -8.01 -4.47 -15.54
C LEU A 120 -6.84 -4.17 -14.61
N GLY A 121 -6.72 -4.90 -13.49
CA GLY A 121 -5.71 -4.67 -12.45
C GLY A 121 -5.99 -3.48 -11.56
N HIS A 122 -5.47 -3.54 -10.33
CA HIS A 122 -5.66 -2.49 -9.32
C HIS A 122 -5.03 -1.15 -9.71
N SER A 123 -3.91 -1.18 -10.44
CA SER A 123 -3.26 0.05 -10.92
C SER A 123 -4.17 0.84 -11.86
N TYR A 124 -4.86 0.16 -12.79
CA TYR A 124 -5.83 0.79 -13.68
C TYR A 124 -7.03 1.35 -12.90
N GLU A 125 -7.64 0.53 -12.05
CA GLU A 125 -8.78 0.96 -11.23
C GLU A 125 -8.43 2.11 -10.29
N GLY A 126 -7.21 2.09 -9.73
CA GLY A 126 -6.70 3.18 -8.89
C GLY A 126 -6.56 4.49 -9.68
N THR A 127 -5.97 4.45 -10.87
CA THR A 127 -5.88 5.63 -11.74
C THR A 127 -7.25 6.19 -12.07
N HIS A 128 -8.21 5.32 -12.41
CA HIS A 128 -9.57 5.72 -12.75
C HIS A 128 -10.30 6.37 -11.56
N ILE A 129 -10.17 5.80 -10.35
CA ILE A 129 -10.73 6.39 -9.13
C ILE A 129 -10.16 7.80 -8.93
N VAL A 130 -8.82 7.92 -8.83
CA VAL A 130 -8.16 9.19 -8.52
C VAL A 130 -8.45 10.24 -9.58
N GLU A 131 -8.41 9.89 -10.87
CA GLU A 131 -8.75 10.80 -11.96
C GLU A 131 -10.17 11.37 -11.83
N ASN A 132 -11.16 10.54 -11.47
CA ASN A 132 -12.55 10.97 -11.31
C ASN A 132 -12.72 11.96 -10.13
N TYR A 133 -11.90 11.86 -9.08
CA TYR A 133 -11.88 12.86 -8.03
C TYR A 133 -11.17 14.14 -8.47
N LEU A 134 -10.04 14.03 -9.15
CA LEU A 134 -9.27 15.18 -9.64
C LEU A 134 -10.02 16.02 -10.68
N LYS A 135 -10.89 15.42 -11.51
CA LYS A 135 -11.75 16.13 -12.46
C LYS A 135 -12.65 17.20 -11.82
N LYS A 136 -12.87 17.13 -10.50
CA LYS A 136 -13.68 18.10 -9.74
C LYS A 136 -12.92 19.37 -9.40
N TYR A 137 -11.62 19.43 -9.69
CA TYR A 137 -10.73 20.54 -9.37
C TYR A 137 -10.18 21.18 -10.65
N ASN A 138 -9.97 22.48 -10.60
CA ASN A 138 -9.22 23.19 -11.63
C ASN A 138 -7.73 23.07 -11.34
N ILE A 139 -7.08 22.07 -11.92
CA ILE A 139 -5.64 21.80 -11.79
C ILE A 139 -5.00 21.74 -13.17
N ASP A 140 -3.72 22.05 -13.21
CA ASP A 140 -2.90 21.93 -14.41
C ASP A 140 -2.91 20.49 -14.94
N GLU A 141 -3.03 20.31 -16.23
CA GLU A 141 -3.15 18.99 -16.86
C GLU A 141 -1.85 18.19 -16.73
N GLN A 142 -0.68 18.84 -16.78
CA GLN A 142 0.60 18.14 -16.58
C GLN A 142 0.74 17.66 -15.15
N PHE A 143 0.33 18.48 -14.18
CA PHE A 143 0.34 18.09 -12.77
C PHE A 143 -0.66 16.92 -12.52
N LYS A 144 -1.85 16.97 -13.10
CA LYS A 144 -2.79 15.84 -13.04
C LYS A 144 -2.18 14.56 -13.60
N ASN A 145 -1.49 14.64 -14.75
CA ASN A 145 -0.82 13.50 -15.35
C ASN A 145 0.30 12.93 -14.45
N GLN A 146 1.04 13.77 -13.72
CA GLN A 146 2.02 13.30 -12.74
C GLN A 146 1.35 12.52 -11.60
N VAL A 147 0.23 13.03 -11.06
CA VAL A 147 -0.54 12.34 -10.01
C VAL A 147 -1.04 10.97 -10.50
N ILE A 148 -1.62 10.91 -11.70
CA ILE A 148 -2.12 9.66 -12.29
C ILE A 148 -0.97 8.70 -12.59
N HIS A 149 0.16 9.20 -13.09
CA HIS A 149 1.35 8.40 -13.33
C HIS A 149 1.83 7.69 -12.06
N MET A 150 1.80 8.35 -10.89
CA MET A 150 2.22 7.72 -9.64
C MET A 150 1.42 6.46 -9.32
N ILE A 151 0.09 6.49 -9.51
CA ILE A 151 -0.77 5.33 -9.23
C ILE A 151 -0.58 4.26 -10.30
N GLY A 152 -0.48 4.64 -11.56
CA GLY A 152 -0.34 3.71 -12.68
C GLY A 152 1.04 3.03 -12.77
N SER A 153 2.06 3.53 -12.07
CA SER A 153 3.43 3.04 -12.21
C SER A 153 4.08 2.59 -10.89
N HIS A 154 3.35 2.58 -9.76
CA HIS A 154 3.94 2.27 -8.45
C HIS A 154 4.53 0.86 -8.36
N MET A 155 4.05 -0.12 -9.15
CA MET A 155 4.55 -1.50 -9.14
C MET A 155 5.95 -1.67 -9.76
N ASN A 156 6.45 -0.69 -10.53
CA ASN A 156 7.79 -0.65 -11.14
C ASN A 156 8.13 -1.79 -12.13
N GLU A 157 7.17 -2.62 -12.53
CA GLU A 157 7.38 -3.69 -13.49
C GLU A 157 6.12 -3.96 -14.31
N TYR A 158 6.33 -4.51 -15.51
CA TYR A 158 5.23 -5.04 -16.34
C TYR A 158 4.99 -6.50 -15.98
N SER A 159 3.93 -6.77 -15.26
CA SER A 159 3.51 -8.12 -14.88
C SER A 159 1.99 -8.18 -14.80
N GLU A 160 1.42 -9.34 -14.52
CA GLU A 160 -0.03 -9.52 -14.31
C GLU A 160 -0.60 -8.56 -13.25
N TRP A 161 0.21 -8.21 -12.24
CA TRP A 161 -0.12 -7.27 -11.15
C TRP A 161 0.63 -5.94 -11.29
N GLY A 162 1.23 -5.71 -12.44
CA GLY A 162 2.27 -4.72 -12.61
C GLY A 162 1.79 -3.33 -12.98
N ALA A 163 2.78 -2.50 -13.33
CA ALA A 163 2.57 -1.13 -13.71
C ALA A 163 1.94 -1.00 -15.12
N LEU A 164 1.08 -0.01 -15.31
CA LEU A 164 0.58 0.39 -16.64
C LEU A 164 1.71 1.00 -17.50
N VAL A 165 2.61 1.73 -16.85
CA VAL A 165 3.83 2.30 -17.40
C VAL A 165 4.93 2.25 -16.35
N LEU A 166 6.19 2.17 -16.76
CA LEU A 166 7.30 2.18 -15.81
C LEU A 166 7.46 3.56 -15.14
N PRO A 167 7.95 3.62 -13.89
CA PRO A 167 8.18 4.85 -13.16
C PRO A 167 9.11 5.80 -13.90
N LYS A 168 8.74 7.08 -13.98
CA LYS A 168 9.53 8.15 -14.58
C LYS A 168 9.74 9.35 -13.62
N MET A 169 9.33 9.20 -12.37
CA MET A 169 9.45 10.21 -11.33
C MET A 169 10.11 9.61 -10.09
N LEU A 170 10.94 10.39 -9.41
CA LEU A 170 11.64 9.93 -8.20
C LEU A 170 10.64 9.63 -7.06
N GLU A 171 9.56 10.40 -6.99
CA GLU A 171 8.46 10.18 -6.04
C GLU A 171 7.87 8.76 -6.17
N VAL A 172 7.66 8.29 -7.39
CA VAL A 172 7.13 6.94 -7.64
C VAL A 172 8.14 5.87 -7.25
N ILE A 173 9.42 6.09 -7.52
CA ILE A 173 10.49 5.16 -7.13
C ILE A 173 10.51 5.01 -5.61
N ILE A 174 10.35 6.11 -4.86
CA ILE A 174 10.28 6.07 -3.38
C ILE A 174 9.05 5.27 -2.93
N ILE A 175 7.89 5.51 -3.54
CA ILE A 175 6.66 4.76 -3.22
C ILE A 175 6.85 3.28 -3.49
N ASN A 176 7.41 2.89 -4.64
CA ASN A 176 7.66 1.50 -4.98
C ASN A 176 8.59 0.80 -3.98
N TYR A 177 9.69 1.43 -3.56
CA TYR A 177 10.56 0.83 -2.54
C TYR A 177 9.88 0.74 -1.18
N ALA A 178 9.06 1.72 -0.79
CA ALA A 178 8.30 1.70 0.44
C ALA A 178 7.26 0.58 0.45
N ASP A 179 6.56 0.38 -0.66
CA ASP A 179 5.60 -0.68 -0.91
C ASP A 179 6.27 -2.05 -0.88
N SER A 180 7.34 -2.23 -1.67
CA SER A 180 8.11 -3.49 -1.69
C SER A 180 8.66 -3.85 -0.32
N MET A 181 9.12 -2.86 0.47
CA MET A 181 9.62 -3.09 1.83
C MET A 181 8.51 -3.70 2.71
N ASP A 182 7.31 -3.13 2.71
CA ASP A 182 6.18 -3.64 3.49
C ASP A 182 5.75 -5.03 3.01
N ALA A 183 5.61 -5.20 1.69
CA ALA A 183 5.18 -6.46 1.08
C ALA A 183 6.15 -7.64 1.32
N TYR A 184 7.45 -7.37 1.53
CA TYR A 184 8.43 -8.41 1.84
C TYR A 184 8.68 -8.60 3.33
N PHE A 185 8.62 -7.56 4.14
CA PHE A 185 8.94 -7.67 5.56
C PHE A 185 7.87 -8.40 6.35
N GLU A 186 6.60 -8.13 6.07
CA GLU A 186 5.49 -8.76 6.81
C GLU A 186 5.47 -10.28 6.65
N PRO A 187 5.43 -10.87 5.44
CA PRO A 187 5.43 -12.32 5.31
C PRO A 187 6.73 -12.96 5.82
N ALA A 188 7.88 -12.32 5.62
CA ALA A 188 9.13 -12.80 6.18
C ALA A 188 9.10 -12.83 7.71
N HIS A 189 8.58 -11.77 8.35
CA HIS A 189 8.42 -11.69 9.79
C HIS A 189 7.49 -12.79 10.32
N GLU A 190 6.32 -12.98 9.69
CA GLU A 190 5.36 -14.01 10.09
C GLU A 190 5.94 -15.43 9.98
N ILE A 191 6.77 -15.67 8.96
CA ILE A 191 7.44 -16.95 8.76
C ILE A 191 8.49 -17.20 9.86
N ILE A 192 9.35 -16.22 10.14
CA ILE A 192 10.50 -16.44 11.03
C ILE A 192 10.21 -16.21 12.52
N LYS A 193 9.10 -15.55 12.89
CA LYS A 193 8.82 -15.24 14.31
C LYS A 193 8.78 -16.48 15.19
N ASN A 194 8.27 -17.60 14.69
CA ASN A 194 8.15 -18.86 15.39
C ASN A 194 9.29 -19.86 15.04
N ALA A 195 10.21 -19.49 14.15
CA ALA A 195 11.32 -20.34 13.77
C ALA A 195 12.37 -20.44 14.88
N LYS A 196 13.04 -21.57 14.99
CA LYS A 196 14.21 -21.70 15.86
C LYS A 196 15.42 -21.01 15.24
N LYS A 197 16.33 -20.52 16.09
CA LYS A 197 17.58 -19.89 15.64
C LYS A 197 18.36 -20.85 14.73
N GLY A 198 18.79 -20.36 13.57
CA GLY A 198 19.57 -21.10 12.59
C GLY A 198 18.79 -22.08 11.69
N GLU A 199 17.51 -22.29 11.95
CA GLU A 199 16.69 -23.11 11.08
C GLU A 199 16.30 -22.37 9.81
N LYS A 200 16.30 -23.13 8.71
CA LYS A 200 15.70 -22.73 7.43
C LYS A 200 14.18 -22.91 7.53
N TYR A 201 13.46 -21.91 7.13
CA TYR A 201 12.00 -21.93 7.11
C TYR A 201 11.48 -21.67 5.70
N THR A 202 10.68 -22.60 5.21
CA THR A 202 9.96 -22.47 3.92
C THR A 202 8.49 -22.67 4.22
N VAL A 203 7.64 -21.74 3.78
CA VAL A 203 6.19 -21.87 3.95
C VAL A 203 5.53 -21.92 2.59
N GLY A 204 4.93 -23.06 2.28
CA GLY A 204 4.07 -23.26 1.11
C GLY A 204 4.70 -22.75 -0.19
N ASN A 205 4.02 -21.86 -0.87
CA ASN A 205 4.46 -21.25 -2.14
C ASN A 205 5.31 -19.98 -1.93
N ALA A 206 5.91 -19.78 -0.76
CA ALA A 206 6.79 -18.64 -0.54
C ALA A 206 7.94 -18.65 -1.57
N PRO A 207 8.22 -17.50 -2.22
CA PRO A 207 9.23 -17.43 -3.27
C PRO A 207 10.66 -17.58 -2.76
N ARG A 208 10.85 -17.63 -1.42
CA ARG A 208 12.16 -17.61 -0.76
C ARG A 208 12.15 -18.44 0.51
N ASP A 209 13.33 -18.98 0.83
CA ASP A 209 13.63 -19.53 2.14
C ASP A 209 14.12 -18.44 3.08
N TYR A 210 13.71 -18.49 4.34
CA TYR A 210 14.13 -17.57 5.37
C TYR A 210 14.88 -18.30 6.49
N TYR A 211 15.85 -17.61 7.10
CA TYR A 211 16.63 -18.13 8.22
C TYR A 211 16.53 -17.20 9.41
N LYS A 212 16.31 -17.75 10.61
CA LYS A 212 16.39 -16.97 11.84
C LYS A 212 17.84 -16.81 12.25
N SER A 213 18.25 -15.61 12.64
CA SER A 213 19.62 -15.28 13.04
C SER A 213 20.16 -16.24 14.10
N LEU A 214 21.43 -16.67 13.93
CA LEU A 214 22.21 -17.42 14.93
C LEU A 214 22.93 -16.51 15.94
N ASN A 215 22.87 -15.18 15.79
CA ASN A 215 23.52 -14.26 16.70
C ASN A 215 23.10 -14.55 18.16
N PRO A 216 24.04 -14.92 19.06
CA PRO A 216 23.69 -15.23 20.45
C PRO A 216 23.21 -14.02 21.25
N TYR A 217 23.53 -12.81 20.78
CA TYR A 217 23.09 -11.55 21.39
C TYR A 217 21.77 -11.02 20.81
N TYR A 218 21.17 -11.78 19.88
CA TYR A 218 19.86 -11.41 19.33
C TYR A 218 18.77 -11.73 20.35
N GLU A 219 18.15 -10.70 20.87
CA GLU A 219 16.96 -10.77 21.71
C GLU A 219 15.74 -10.32 20.91
N ASN A 220 14.62 -11.02 21.06
CA ASN A 220 13.37 -10.56 20.45
C ASN A 220 12.92 -9.27 21.13
N ILE A 221 12.81 -8.19 20.36
CA ILE A 221 12.39 -6.86 20.82
C ILE A 221 10.95 -6.88 21.39
N ASN A 222 10.22 -7.96 21.18
CA ASN A 222 8.80 -8.14 21.55
C ASN A 222 8.58 -9.17 22.68
N GLN A 223 9.51 -9.27 23.62
CA GLN A 223 9.23 -9.94 24.91
C GLN A 223 8.86 -8.92 25.97
#